data_d12172e6849adfea7ae2107dd5c5383a
#
_entry.id   d12172e6849adfea7ae2107dd5c5383a
#
_cell.length_a   1.000
_cell.length_b   1.000
_cell.length_c   1.000
_cell.angle_alpha   90.00
_cell.angle_beta   90.00
_cell.angle_gamma   90.00
#
_symmetry.space_group_name_H-M   'P 1'
#
loop_
_entity.id
_entity.type
_entity.pdbx_description
1 polymer ?
#
loop_
_entity_poly.entity_id
_entity_poly.type
_entity_poly.pdbx_seq_one_letter_code
_entity_poly.pdbx_strand_id
1 'polypeptide(L)'
;MRIGILGGTLDPVHNGHITVAQGVMNQLGLDGIMLLPSGDPPHKQHVAYGRDRLRMARLACKGRRGFFASDAEIRRPGITYTVDTLTALTLE
;
A
#
# COMPACT_ATOMS: atom_id res chain seq x y z
N MET A 1 -14.75 3.49 11.45
CA MET A 1 -14.37 3.21 10.05
C MET A 1 -13.45 2.00 9.98
N ARG A 2 -13.70 1.09 9.06
CA ARG A 2 -12.90 -0.14 8.91
C ARG A 2 -12.13 -0.07 7.60
N ILE A 3 -10.81 -0.05 7.69
CA ILE A 3 -9.91 0.05 6.53
C ILE A 3 -9.04 -1.19 6.45
N GLY A 4 -9.03 -1.84 5.29
CA GLY A 4 -8.10 -2.93 5.01
C GLY A 4 -6.79 -2.38 4.48
N ILE A 5 -5.69 -3.03 4.80
CA ILE A 5 -4.37 -2.63 4.34
C ILE A 5 -3.81 -3.71 3.42
N LEU A 6 -3.50 -3.32 2.19
CA LEU A 6 -2.78 -4.18 1.26
C LEU A 6 -1.34 -3.69 1.19
N GLY A 7 -0.48 -4.35 1.93
CA GLY A 7 0.94 -4.02 1.98
C GLY A 7 1.77 -4.92 1.07
N GLY A 8 3.00 -4.52 0.86
CA GLY A 8 3.98 -5.29 0.10
C GLY A 8 4.76 -4.42 -0.86
N THR A 9 5.61 -5.06 -1.66
CA THR A 9 6.45 -4.34 -2.60
C THR A 9 5.62 -3.60 -3.65
N LEU A 10 4.55 -4.23 -4.15
CA LEU A 10 3.68 -3.67 -5.19
C LEU A 10 4.49 -3.15 -6.38
N ASP A 11 5.24 -4.05 -7.02
CA ASP A 11 6.15 -3.70 -8.11
C ASP A 11 5.85 -4.51 -9.39
N PRO A 12 4.89 -4.06 -10.18
CA PRO A 12 3.88 -3.07 -9.85
C PRO A 12 2.66 -3.69 -9.17
N VAL A 13 1.81 -2.82 -8.63
CA VAL A 13 0.46 -3.23 -8.29
C VAL A 13 -0.28 -3.61 -9.60
N HIS A 14 -1.09 -4.64 -9.58
CA HIS A 14 -1.81 -5.08 -10.78
C HIS A 14 -3.24 -5.47 -10.45
N ASN A 15 -4.00 -5.80 -11.51
CA ASN A 15 -5.42 -6.11 -11.37
C ASN A 15 -5.72 -7.22 -10.38
N GLY A 16 -4.83 -8.21 -10.25
CA GLY A 16 -4.99 -9.28 -9.27
C GLY A 16 -5.03 -8.75 -7.85
N HIS A 17 -4.15 -7.79 -7.52
CA HIS A 17 -4.15 -7.15 -6.19
C HIS A 17 -5.49 -6.43 -5.95
N ILE A 18 -5.95 -5.68 -6.92
CA ILE A 18 -7.19 -4.90 -6.81
C ILE A 18 -8.40 -5.82 -6.68
N THR A 19 -8.45 -6.89 -7.49
CA THR A 19 -9.57 -7.84 -7.45
C THR A 19 -9.68 -8.51 -6.09
N VAL A 20 -8.56 -8.96 -5.53
CA VAL A 20 -8.55 -9.58 -4.19
C VAL A 20 -8.98 -8.58 -3.14
N ALA A 21 -8.44 -7.36 -3.18
CA ALA A 21 -8.77 -6.33 -2.21
C ALA A 21 -10.24 -5.94 -2.29
N GLN A 22 -10.79 -5.82 -3.49
CA GLN A 22 -12.20 -5.51 -3.67
C GLN A 22 -13.09 -6.61 -3.09
N GLY A 23 -12.71 -7.88 -3.33
CA GLY A 23 -13.44 -9.02 -2.78
C GLY A 23 -13.44 -9.02 -1.26
N VAL A 24 -12.28 -8.76 -0.66
CA VAL A 24 -12.16 -8.69 0.80
C VAL A 24 -12.98 -7.53 1.36
N MET A 25 -12.91 -6.37 0.71
CA MET A 25 -13.68 -5.20 1.14
C MET A 25 -15.17 -5.48 1.15
N ASN A 26 -15.67 -6.11 0.09
CA ASN A 26 -17.08 -6.45 -0.03
C ASN A 26 -17.49 -7.50 1.02
N GLN A 27 -16.67 -8.54 1.17
CA GLN A 27 -16.98 -9.65 2.05
C GLN A 27 -16.96 -9.28 3.52
N LEU A 28 -16.03 -8.42 3.93
CA LEU A 28 -15.87 -8.02 5.33
C LEU A 28 -16.56 -6.70 5.66
N GLY A 29 -17.19 -6.06 4.69
CA GLY A 29 -17.88 -4.79 4.91
C GLY A 29 -16.92 -3.66 5.26
N LEU A 30 -15.75 -3.63 4.63
CA LEU A 30 -14.77 -2.57 4.87
C LEU A 30 -15.19 -1.29 4.18
N ASP A 31 -14.84 -0.15 4.78
CA ASP A 31 -15.11 1.16 4.22
C ASP A 31 -14.09 1.58 3.16
N GLY A 32 -12.89 1.02 3.23
CA GLY A 32 -11.87 1.33 2.24
C GLY A 32 -10.70 0.37 2.30
N ILE A 33 -9.83 0.51 1.31
CA ILE A 33 -8.57 -0.25 1.19
C ILE A 33 -7.44 0.74 1.01
N MET A 34 -6.42 0.62 1.85
CA MET A 34 -5.19 1.40 1.73
C MET A 34 -4.10 0.54 1.10
N LEU A 35 -3.59 0.97 -0.06
CA LEU A 35 -2.40 0.37 -0.64
C LEU A 35 -1.18 0.97 0.05
N LEU A 36 -0.33 0.12 0.59
CA LEU A 36 0.83 0.54 1.38
C LEU A 36 2.10 -0.04 0.79
N PRO A 37 2.66 0.59 -0.26
CA PRO A 37 3.90 0.11 -0.86
C PRO A 37 5.04 0.15 0.17
N SER A 38 5.83 -0.92 0.25
CA SER A 38 6.97 -0.98 1.14
C SER A 38 8.04 0.02 0.72
N GLY A 39 8.90 0.43 1.67
CA GLY A 39 10.05 1.26 1.38
C GLY A 39 11.06 0.53 0.49
N ASP A 40 12.07 1.26 0.02
CA ASP A 40 13.10 0.66 -0.81
C ASP A 40 13.94 -0.30 0.04
N PRO A 41 14.09 -1.56 -0.39
CA PRO A 41 14.90 -2.52 0.38
C PRO A 41 16.39 -2.15 0.32
N PRO A 42 17.14 -2.46 1.38
CA PRO A 42 18.58 -2.10 1.42
C PRO A 42 19.42 -2.81 0.35
N HIS A 43 19.00 -3.98 -0.08
CA HIS A 43 19.67 -4.75 -1.13
C HIS A 43 18.85 -4.79 -2.39
N LYS A 44 18.49 -3.62 -2.86
CA LYS A 44 17.58 -3.47 -3.97
C LYS A 44 18.22 -3.93 -5.28
N GLN A 45 17.56 -4.88 -5.95
CA GLN A 45 17.91 -5.29 -7.30
C GLN A 45 16.60 -5.58 -8.04
N HIS A 46 16.49 -5.04 -9.25
CA HIS A 46 15.34 -5.30 -10.14
C HIS A 46 13.98 -4.88 -9.57
N VAL A 47 13.97 -3.94 -8.62
CA VAL A 47 12.75 -3.41 -8.03
C VAL A 47 12.68 -1.92 -8.34
N ALA A 48 11.52 -1.45 -8.77
CA ALA A 48 11.32 -0.03 -9.03
C ALA A 48 11.46 0.79 -7.74
N TYR A 49 11.87 2.05 -7.88
CA TYR A 49 11.98 2.94 -6.71
C TYR A 49 10.63 3.12 -6.03
N GLY A 50 10.67 3.34 -4.71
CA GLY A 50 9.47 3.51 -3.91
C GLY A 50 8.55 4.59 -4.45
N ARG A 51 9.10 5.74 -4.86
CA ARG A 51 8.29 6.83 -5.43
C ARG A 51 7.56 6.40 -6.70
N ASP A 52 8.18 5.56 -7.52
CA ASP A 52 7.55 5.07 -8.76
C ASP A 52 6.47 4.05 -8.44
N ARG A 53 6.74 3.16 -7.48
CA ARG A 53 5.75 2.18 -7.02
C ARG A 53 4.55 2.86 -6.39
N LEU A 54 4.79 3.92 -5.60
CA LEU A 54 3.71 4.71 -5.02
C LEU A 54 2.87 5.38 -6.11
N ARG A 55 3.53 5.94 -7.12
CA ARG A 55 2.83 6.57 -8.24
C ARG A 55 1.93 5.59 -8.96
N MET A 56 2.42 4.37 -9.21
CA MET A 56 1.62 3.33 -9.83
C MET A 56 0.44 2.92 -8.94
N ALA A 57 0.67 2.82 -7.63
CA ALA A 57 -0.40 2.49 -6.69
C ALA A 57 -1.48 3.58 -6.68
N ARG A 58 -1.08 4.84 -6.70
CA ARG A 58 -2.02 5.96 -6.77
C ARG A 58 -2.85 5.94 -8.05
N LEU A 59 -2.22 5.62 -9.17
CA LEU A 59 -2.92 5.49 -10.44
C LEU A 59 -3.93 4.35 -10.39
N ALA A 60 -3.57 3.23 -9.77
CA ALA A 60 -4.46 2.09 -9.63
C ALA A 60 -5.69 2.41 -8.76
N CYS A 61 -5.54 3.32 -7.79
CA CYS A 61 -6.65 3.73 -6.93
C CYS A 61 -7.59 4.73 -7.60
N LYS A 62 -7.12 5.41 -8.64
CA LYS A 62 -7.88 6.46 -9.30
C LYS A 62 -9.18 5.92 -9.85
N GLY A 63 -10.30 6.54 -9.50
CA GLY A 63 -11.61 6.12 -9.97
C GLY A 63 -12.18 4.91 -9.22
N ARG A 64 -11.48 4.39 -8.22
CA ARG A 64 -11.96 3.26 -7.42
C ARG A 64 -12.37 3.76 -6.04
N ARG A 65 -13.67 3.68 -5.78
CA ARG A 65 -14.25 4.18 -4.53
C ARG A 65 -13.67 3.42 -3.33
N GLY A 66 -13.18 4.19 -2.35
CA GLY A 66 -12.64 3.61 -1.13
C GLY A 66 -11.19 3.16 -1.22
N PHE A 67 -10.56 3.23 -2.40
CA PHE A 67 -9.15 2.87 -2.57
C PHE A 67 -8.27 4.11 -2.50
N PHE A 68 -7.18 4.01 -1.73
CA PHE A 68 -6.18 5.08 -1.66
C PHE A 68 -4.81 4.47 -1.35
N ALA A 69 -3.75 5.22 -1.64
CA ALA A 69 -2.38 4.77 -1.42
C ALA A 69 -1.72 5.65 -0.36
N SER A 70 -0.88 5.02 0.48
CA SER A 70 -0.13 5.72 1.52
C SER A 70 1.37 5.59 1.25
N ASP A 71 2.10 6.66 1.52
CA ASP A 71 3.56 6.71 1.42
C ASP A 71 4.26 6.45 2.76
N ALA A 72 3.52 5.98 3.77
CA ALA A 72 4.03 5.87 5.13
C ALA A 72 5.34 5.06 5.23
N GLU A 73 5.44 3.94 4.49
CA GLU A 73 6.68 3.15 4.50
C GLU A 73 7.75 3.74 3.60
N ILE A 74 7.37 4.38 2.50
CA ILE A 74 8.31 4.97 1.56
C ILE A 74 9.00 6.19 2.18
N ARG A 75 8.29 6.98 2.96
CA ARG A 75 8.83 8.17 3.63
C ARG A 75 9.86 7.83 4.70
N ARG A 76 9.80 6.62 5.25
CA ARG A 76 10.68 6.22 6.34
C ARG A 76 12.05 5.81 5.80
N PRO A 77 13.16 6.39 6.29
CA PRO A 77 14.49 5.98 5.86
C PRO A 77 14.89 4.63 6.47
N GLY A 78 15.72 3.89 5.73
CA GLY A 78 16.26 2.63 6.21
C GLY A 78 15.28 1.47 6.08
N ILE A 79 15.51 0.41 6.88
CA ILE A 79 14.67 -0.77 6.88
C ILE A 79 13.36 -0.45 7.58
N THR A 80 12.25 -0.83 6.93
CA THR A 80 10.92 -0.60 7.48
C THR A 80 10.38 -1.88 8.11
N TYR A 81 9.96 -1.78 9.36
CA TYR A 81 9.30 -2.88 10.06
C TYR A 81 7.81 -2.58 10.20
N THR A 82 6.99 -3.61 10.07
CA THR A 82 5.54 -3.47 10.12
C THR A 82 5.07 -2.80 11.41
N VAL A 83 5.69 -3.14 12.54
CA VAL A 83 5.31 -2.54 13.84
C VAL A 83 5.53 -1.04 13.84
N ASP A 84 6.61 -0.56 13.23
CA ASP A 84 6.89 0.87 13.17
C ASP A 84 5.87 1.60 12.28
N THR A 85 5.52 0.98 11.15
CA THR A 85 4.52 1.55 10.26
C THR A 85 3.16 1.65 10.93
N LEU A 86 2.74 0.59 11.61
CA LEU A 86 1.46 0.60 12.32
C LEU A 86 1.44 1.66 13.42
N THR A 87 2.55 1.84 14.14
CA THR A 87 2.66 2.87 15.17
C THR A 87 2.51 4.27 14.54
N ALA A 88 3.20 4.52 13.43
CA ALA A 88 3.11 5.80 12.73
C ALA A 88 1.69 6.09 12.27
N LEU A 89 1.01 5.10 11.69
CA LEU A 89 -0.36 5.27 11.22
C LEU A 89 -1.33 5.56 12.37
N THR A 90 -1.08 4.96 13.54
CA THR A 90 -1.90 5.21 14.73
C THR A 90 -1.77 6.67 15.20
N LEU A 91 -0.59 7.26 15.03
CA LEU A 91 -0.33 8.65 15.45
C LEU A 91 -0.81 9.68 14.43
N GLU A 92 -1.03 9.28 13.21
CA GLU A 92 -1.55 10.16 12.17
C GLU A 92 -3.07 10.34 12.33
#